data_c03aab671528158099332d2cd874779f
#
_entry.id   c03aab671528158099332d2cd874779f
#
_cell.length_a   1.000
_cell.length_b   1.000
_cell.length_c   1.000
_cell.angle_alpha   90.00
_cell.angle_beta   90.00
_cell.angle_gamma   90.00
#
_symmetry.space_group_name_H-M   'P 1'
#
loop_
_entity.id
_entity.type
_entity.pdbx_description
1 polymer ?
#
loop_
_entity_poly.entity_id
_entity_poly.type
_entity_poly.pdbx_seq_one_letter_code
_entity_poly.pdbx_strand_id
1 'polypeptide(L)'
;MFGWIKMVDGMNNIQEKKVKYIMDSKELLAFIKQHSENPLELLVETLNDFKNEKGFEQDLLTPGFLKEWQVSELLGHICHKTKHGADATNQEGTENYEYLSCKDGGSFQLDRIHKGNLHRIERNTKFFFALYDKENGLKCSKIWEVDAAVVLAEAKVKIAKMKESSNHIGFSKEWVETNGIVVYN
;
A
#
# COMPACT_ATOMS: atom_id res chain seq x y z
N MET A 1 5.17 10.93 -19.62
CA MET A 1 5.50 10.50 -21.00
C MET A 1 6.86 9.81 -20.99
N PHE A 2 6.88 8.48 -20.90
CA PHE A 2 8.13 7.72 -20.93
C PHE A 2 8.62 7.66 -22.37
N GLY A 3 9.69 8.40 -22.68
CA GLY A 3 10.26 8.46 -24.01
C GLY A 3 10.94 7.14 -24.39
N TRP A 4 10.51 6.52 -25.49
CA TRP A 4 11.17 5.41 -26.13
C TRP A 4 12.36 5.95 -26.93
N ILE A 5 13.58 5.64 -26.53
CA ILE A 5 14.75 5.85 -27.37
C ILE A 5 14.93 4.62 -28.26
N LYS A 6 14.62 4.73 -29.55
CA LYS A 6 15.00 3.73 -30.55
C LYS A 6 16.48 3.96 -30.90
N MET A 7 17.35 3.07 -30.49
CA MET A 7 18.64 2.89 -31.15
C MET A 7 18.45 1.94 -32.31
N VAL A 8 18.67 2.45 -33.51
CA VAL A 8 18.70 1.64 -34.73
C VAL A 8 20.17 1.24 -34.97
N ASP A 9 20.51 0.02 -34.57
CA ASP A 9 21.72 -0.64 -35.08
C ASP A 9 21.31 -1.61 -36.16
N GLY A 10 21.96 -1.49 -37.31
CA GLY A 10 21.63 -2.23 -38.50
C GLY A 10 21.84 -3.74 -38.38
N MET A 11 20.88 -4.48 -38.90
CA MET A 11 20.74 -5.91 -39.11
C MET A 11 19.95 -6.71 -38.08
N ASN A 12 18.71 -6.97 -38.47
CA ASN A 12 17.92 -8.20 -38.19
C ASN A 12 18.07 -8.86 -36.81
N ASN A 13 17.61 -8.22 -35.76
CA ASN A 13 16.97 -8.85 -34.61
C ASN A 13 16.51 -7.74 -33.65
N ILE A 14 15.23 -7.35 -33.75
CA ILE A 14 14.62 -6.42 -32.75
C ILE A 14 14.33 -7.24 -31.51
N GLN A 15 15.31 -7.45 -30.67
CA GLN A 15 15.06 -7.71 -29.26
C GLN A 15 14.80 -6.36 -28.58
N GLU A 16 13.56 -6.09 -28.18
CA GLU A 16 13.22 -4.97 -27.32
C GLU A 16 13.96 -5.15 -25.98
N LYS A 17 15.13 -4.53 -25.85
CA LYS A 17 15.76 -4.36 -24.54
C LYS A 17 14.92 -3.32 -23.78
N LYS A 18 14.09 -3.77 -22.84
CA LYS A 18 13.54 -2.88 -21.78
C LYS A 18 14.72 -2.34 -20.98
N VAL A 19 15.20 -1.17 -21.31
CA VAL A 19 16.13 -0.43 -20.45
C VAL A 19 15.31 0.10 -19.29
N LYS A 20 15.40 -0.55 -18.14
CA LYS A 20 14.83 -0.05 -16.90
C LYS A 20 15.73 1.08 -16.40
N TYR A 21 15.39 2.33 -16.75
CA TYR A 21 16.06 3.49 -16.18
C TYR A 21 15.54 3.64 -14.74
N ILE A 22 16.37 3.33 -13.77
CA ILE A 22 16.09 3.61 -12.36
C ILE A 22 16.80 4.91 -12.04
N MET A 23 16.04 6.01 -12.11
CA MET A 23 16.50 7.31 -11.64
C MET A 23 16.40 7.29 -10.10
N ASP A 24 17.45 7.67 -9.41
CA ASP A 24 17.35 7.81 -7.96
C ASP A 24 16.50 9.05 -7.58
N SER A 25 16.08 9.15 -6.34
CA SER A 25 15.19 10.23 -5.89
C SER A 25 15.82 11.62 -6.01
N LYS A 26 17.15 11.73 -5.96
CA LYS A 26 17.88 13.00 -6.11
C LYS A 26 17.95 13.43 -7.58
N GLU A 27 18.21 12.47 -8.46
CA GLU A 27 18.21 12.68 -9.91
C GLU A 27 16.82 13.09 -10.41
N LEU A 28 15.76 12.39 -9.93
CA LEU A 28 14.37 12.74 -10.23
C LEU A 28 14.02 14.15 -9.74
N LEU A 29 14.39 14.51 -8.51
CA LEU A 29 14.15 15.84 -7.97
C LEU A 29 14.90 16.92 -8.73
N ALA A 30 16.17 16.66 -9.13
CA ALA A 30 16.95 17.56 -9.94
C ALA A 30 16.32 17.76 -11.33
N PHE A 31 15.88 16.67 -11.96
CA PHE A 31 15.17 16.71 -13.23
C PHE A 31 13.88 17.55 -13.16
N ILE A 32 13.04 17.31 -12.15
CA ILE A 32 11.80 18.07 -11.93
C ILE A 32 12.11 19.57 -11.78
N LYS A 33 13.08 19.94 -10.94
CA LYS A 33 13.47 21.34 -10.71
C LYS A 33 14.04 22.03 -11.95
N GLN A 34 14.72 21.29 -12.80
CA GLN A 34 15.31 21.81 -14.03
C GLN A 34 14.28 22.03 -15.14
N HIS A 35 13.21 21.22 -15.18
CA HIS A 35 12.27 21.18 -16.30
C HIS A 35 10.87 21.73 -15.97
N SER A 36 10.69 22.29 -14.77
CA SER A 36 9.41 22.90 -14.39
C SER A 36 9.61 24.18 -13.60
N GLU A 37 8.92 25.24 -14.00
CA GLU A 37 8.81 26.48 -13.23
C GLU A 37 7.97 26.28 -11.96
N ASN A 38 7.06 25.29 -11.96
CA ASN A 38 6.28 24.90 -10.81
C ASN A 38 6.41 23.38 -10.54
N PRO A 39 7.46 22.95 -9.79
CA PRO A 39 7.70 21.55 -9.51
C PRO A 39 6.55 20.82 -8.78
N LEU A 40 5.79 21.55 -7.97
CA LEU A 40 4.65 20.98 -7.26
C LEU A 40 3.50 20.65 -8.21
N GLU A 41 3.20 21.54 -9.14
CA GLU A 41 2.16 21.32 -10.15
C GLU A 41 2.49 20.13 -11.05
N LEU A 42 3.72 20.04 -11.54
CA LEU A 42 4.18 18.88 -12.31
C LEU A 42 4.04 17.56 -11.51
N LEU A 43 4.35 17.58 -10.21
CA LEU A 43 4.18 16.40 -9.37
C LEU A 43 2.70 16.01 -9.24
N VAL A 44 1.81 16.97 -9.01
CA VAL A 44 0.36 16.75 -8.90
C VAL A 44 -0.21 16.22 -10.22
N GLU A 45 0.16 16.81 -11.35
CA GLU A 45 -0.23 16.33 -12.68
C GLU A 45 0.25 14.88 -12.91
N THR A 46 1.51 14.59 -12.59
CA THR A 46 2.07 13.23 -12.70
C THR A 46 1.27 12.23 -11.86
N LEU A 47 0.92 12.57 -10.61
CA LEU A 47 0.09 11.71 -9.76
C LEU A 47 -1.31 11.50 -10.33
N ASN A 48 -1.91 12.54 -10.92
CA ASN A 48 -3.22 12.41 -11.59
C ASN A 48 -3.14 11.53 -12.84
N ASP A 49 -2.06 11.64 -13.61
CA ASP A 49 -1.83 10.78 -14.77
C ASP A 49 -1.69 9.32 -14.36
N PHE A 50 -0.93 9.03 -13.30
CA PHE A 50 -0.85 7.69 -12.72
C PHE A 50 -2.20 7.17 -12.24
N LYS A 51 -2.98 8.00 -11.55
CA LYS A 51 -4.33 7.66 -11.12
C LYS A 51 -5.20 7.23 -12.31
N ASN A 52 -5.19 8.02 -13.38
CA ASN A 52 -5.99 7.78 -14.57
C ASN A 52 -5.51 6.52 -15.33
N GLU A 53 -4.20 6.33 -15.49
CA GLU A 53 -3.62 5.16 -16.14
C GLU A 53 -3.98 3.85 -15.42
N LYS A 54 -3.91 3.86 -14.09
CA LYS A 54 -4.29 2.70 -13.25
C LYS A 54 -5.80 2.55 -13.07
N GLY A 55 -6.58 3.56 -13.43
CA GLY A 55 -8.03 3.59 -13.30
C GLY A 55 -8.52 3.64 -11.85
N PHE A 56 -7.76 4.26 -10.94
CA PHE A 56 -8.20 4.46 -9.57
C PHE A 56 -9.30 5.53 -9.50
N GLU A 57 -10.35 5.27 -8.72
CA GLU A 57 -11.43 6.25 -8.48
C GLU A 57 -11.06 7.26 -7.41
N GLN A 58 -10.24 6.87 -6.42
CA GLN A 58 -9.81 7.73 -5.34
C GLN A 58 -8.48 8.43 -5.67
N ASP A 59 -8.25 9.59 -5.07
CA ASP A 59 -7.01 10.32 -5.23
C ASP A 59 -5.86 9.61 -4.54
N LEU A 60 -4.68 9.59 -5.19
CA LEU A 60 -3.48 8.94 -4.65
C LEU A 60 -3.03 9.55 -3.32
N LEU A 61 -3.36 10.82 -3.08
CA LEU A 61 -3.07 11.52 -1.82
C LEU A 61 -4.13 11.30 -0.74
N THR A 62 -5.16 10.49 -0.99
CA THR A 62 -6.09 10.07 0.06
C THR A 62 -5.31 9.38 1.19
N PRO A 63 -5.54 9.77 2.46
CA PRO A 63 -4.81 9.19 3.57
C PRO A 63 -4.90 7.66 3.58
N GLY A 64 -3.74 7.02 3.61
CA GLY A 64 -3.60 5.56 3.59
C GLY A 64 -3.46 4.96 2.19
N PHE A 65 -4.17 5.47 1.18
CA PHE A 65 -4.28 4.83 -0.13
C PHE A 65 -2.93 4.62 -0.84
N LEU A 66 -2.04 5.60 -0.81
CA LEU A 66 -0.71 5.45 -1.42
C LEU A 66 0.09 4.29 -0.81
N LYS A 67 -0.08 4.06 0.50
CA LYS A 67 0.56 2.93 1.19
C LYS A 67 -0.11 1.61 0.86
N GLU A 68 -1.44 1.59 0.78
CA GLU A 68 -2.22 0.42 0.36
C GLU A 68 -1.81 -0.02 -1.06
N TRP A 69 -1.74 0.93 -1.99
CA TRP A 69 -1.24 0.66 -3.34
C TRP A 69 0.20 0.15 -3.32
N GLN A 70 1.11 0.79 -2.56
CA GLN A 70 2.50 0.36 -2.45
C GLN A 70 2.61 -1.08 -1.92
N VAL A 71 1.84 -1.43 -0.87
CA VAL A 71 1.82 -2.80 -0.33
C VAL A 71 1.34 -3.79 -1.38
N SER A 72 0.29 -3.45 -2.13
CA SER A 72 -0.23 -4.32 -3.19
C SER A 72 0.81 -4.57 -4.29
N GLU A 73 1.54 -3.54 -4.72
CA GLU A 73 2.60 -3.69 -5.73
C GLU A 73 3.79 -4.54 -5.20
N LEU A 74 4.19 -4.34 -3.93
CA LEU A 74 5.27 -5.11 -3.30
C LEU A 74 4.94 -6.61 -3.18
N LEU A 75 3.67 -6.94 -2.96
CA LEU A 75 3.20 -8.32 -2.75
C LEU A 75 2.60 -8.96 -4.02
N GLY A 76 2.48 -8.20 -5.12
CA GLY A 76 1.86 -8.68 -6.36
C GLY A 76 0.36 -8.89 -6.24
N HIS A 77 -0.33 -8.16 -5.37
CA HIS A 77 -1.78 -8.20 -5.21
C HIS A 77 -2.48 -7.23 -6.18
N ILE A 78 -3.78 -7.42 -6.39
CA ILE A 78 -4.61 -6.49 -7.14
C ILE A 78 -5.23 -5.48 -6.17
N CYS A 79 -4.72 -4.23 -6.16
CA CYS A 79 -5.26 -3.15 -5.36
C CYS A 79 -6.67 -2.78 -5.85
N HIS A 80 -7.62 -2.63 -4.93
CA HIS A 80 -8.96 -2.20 -5.28
C HIS A 80 -8.98 -0.72 -5.67
N LYS A 81 -9.75 -0.40 -6.71
CA LYS A 81 -9.85 0.94 -7.28
C LYS A 81 -10.78 1.87 -6.51
N THR A 82 -11.65 1.28 -5.68
CA THR A 82 -12.68 1.98 -4.91
C THR A 82 -12.35 2.00 -3.42
N LYS A 83 -12.86 2.99 -2.72
CA LYS A 83 -12.67 3.15 -1.26
C LYS A 83 -13.52 2.19 -0.41
N HIS A 84 -14.38 1.39 -1.03
CA HIS A 84 -15.33 0.54 -0.32
C HIS A 84 -14.96 -0.93 -0.46
N GLY A 85 -14.90 -1.63 0.65
CA GLY A 85 -14.61 -3.07 0.66
C GLY A 85 -13.27 -3.41 1.28
N ALA A 86 -12.63 -4.43 0.78
CA ALA A 86 -11.25 -4.80 1.07
C ALA A 86 -10.28 -3.87 0.32
N ASP A 87 -9.03 -3.80 0.74
CA ASP A 87 -8.03 -2.95 0.08
C ASP A 87 -7.48 -3.60 -1.19
N ALA A 88 -7.40 -4.93 -1.21
CA ALA A 88 -6.89 -5.71 -2.35
C ALA A 88 -7.44 -7.14 -2.40
N THR A 89 -7.11 -7.84 -3.50
CA THR A 89 -7.33 -9.28 -3.67
C THR A 89 -6.07 -9.98 -4.18
N ASN A 90 -6.09 -11.34 -4.14
CA ASN A 90 -5.15 -12.14 -4.92
C ASN A 90 -5.42 -11.99 -6.43
N GLN A 91 -4.53 -12.56 -7.26
CA GLN A 91 -4.64 -12.48 -8.73
C GLN A 91 -5.93 -13.14 -9.28
N GLU A 92 -6.43 -14.15 -8.58
CA GLU A 92 -7.64 -14.90 -8.95
C GLU A 92 -8.94 -14.21 -8.47
N GLY A 93 -8.86 -13.17 -7.60
CA GLY A 93 -10.02 -12.48 -7.04
C GLY A 93 -10.81 -13.32 -6.02
N THR A 94 -10.21 -14.39 -5.47
CA THR A 94 -10.86 -15.32 -4.54
C THR A 94 -10.63 -15.00 -3.07
N GLU A 95 -9.61 -14.18 -2.76
CA GLU A 95 -9.24 -13.78 -1.41
C GLU A 95 -9.29 -12.25 -1.28
N ASN A 96 -9.81 -11.77 -0.17
CA ASN A 96 -9.85 -10.36 0.17
C ASN A 96 -8.80 -10.01 1.23
N TYR A 97 -8.12 -8.91 1.06
CA TYR A 97 -7.02 -8.45 1.89
C TYR A 97 -7.28 -7.06 2.47
N GLU A 98 -6.89 -6.88 3.72
CA GLU A 98 -6.90 -5.58 4.41
C GLU A 98 -5.47 -5.21 4.80
N TYR A 99 -5.10 -3.97 4.59
CA TYR A 99 -3.76 -3.45 4.85
C TYR A 99 -3.75 -2.49 6.04
N LEU A 100 -2.92 -2.77 7.01
CA LEU A 100 -2.69 -1.90 8.15
C LEU A 100 -1.24 -1.40 8.10
N SER A 101 -1.04 -0.11 8.22
CA SER A 101 0.30 0.46 8.16
C SER A 101 0.60 1.31 9.39
N CYS A 102 1.83 1.23 9.89
CA CYS A 102 2.34 2.16 10.88
C CYS A 102 3.81 2.53 10.60
N LYS A 103 4.28 3.62 11.20
CA LYS A 103 5.70 3.92 11.28
C LYS A 103 6.33 3.15 12.43
N ASP A 104 7.63 2.88 12.35
CA ASP A 104 8.37 2.26 13.46
C ASP A 104 8.24 3.10 14.73
N GLY A 105 7.94 2.44 15.83
CA GLY A 105 7.57 3.04 17.12
C GLY A 105 6.08 3.37 17.26
N GLY A 106 5.26 3.15 16.22
CA GLY A 106 3.79 3.28 16.25
C GLY A 106 3.06 1.95 16.50
N SER A 107 1.75 1.99 16.38
CA SER A 107 0.88 0.81 16.40
C SER A 107 0.04 0.75 15.12
N PHE A 108 -0.28 -0.45 14.70
CA PHE A 108 -1.23 -0.67 13.60
C PHE A 108 -2.64 -0.45 14.11
N GLN A 109 -3.43 0.35 13.41
CA GLN A 109 -4.78 0.69 13.85
C GLN A 109 -5.81 0.22 12.82
N LEU A 110 -6.84 -0.44 13.31
CA LEU A 110 -8.03 -0.78 12.54
C LEU A 110 -9.17 0.14 13.01
N ASP A 111 -9.49 1.10 12.16
CA ASP A 111 -10.45 2.16 12.46
C ASP A 111 -11.89 1.74 12.24
N ARG A 112 -12.80 2.45 12.93
CA ARG A 112 -14.26 2.28 12.81
C ARG A 112 -14.71 0.84 13.09
N ILE A 113 -14.07 0.17 14.05
CA ILE A 113 -14.43 -1.18 14.51
C ILE A 113 -15.13 -1.10 15.87
N HIS A 114 -16.27 -1.77 15.95
CA HIS A 114 -17.08 -1.95 17.16
C HIS A 114 -17.85 -3.27 17.10
N LYS A 115 -18.54 -3.63 18.19
CA LYS A 115 -19.27 -4.94 18.30
C LYS A 115 -20.23 -5.21 17.13
N GLY A 116 -20.86 -4.17 16.57
CA GLY A 116 -21.88 -4.30 15.51
C GLY A 116 -21.32 -4.43 14.10
N ASN A 117 -20.01 -4.31 13.87
CA ASN A 117 -19.44 -4.32 12.53
C ASN A 117 -18.22 -5.23 12.35
N LEU A 118 -18.09 -6.28 13.17
CA LEU A 118 -17.03 -7.29 13.07
C LEU A 118 -16.97 -7.98 11.70
N HIS A 119 -18.08 -7.99 10.95
CA HIS A 119 -18.13 -8.47 9.57
C HIS A 119 -17.11 -7.80 8.65
N ARG A 120 -16.66 -6.59 9.00
CA ARG A 120 -15.58 -5.90 8.25
C ARG A 120 -14.23 -6.62 8.38
N ILE A 121 -14.01 -7.35 9.47
CA ILE A 121 -12.84 -8.24 9.62
C ILE A 121 -13.12 -9.57 8.92
N GLU A 122 -14.31 -10.14 9.16
CA GLU A 122 -14.72 -11.46 8.68
C GLU A 122 -14.78 -11.59 7.15
N ARG A 123 -14.99 -10.48 6.43
CA ARG A 123 -15.00 -10.46 4.97
C ARG A 123 -13.62 -10.64 4.32
N ASN A 124 -12.55 -10.43 5.10
CA ASN A 124 -11.18 -10.58 4.62
C ASN A 124 -10.67 -12.00 4.91
N THR A 125 -9.78 -12.48 4.05
CA THR A 125 -9.08 -13.76 4.25
C THR A 125 -7.82 -13.53 5.06
N LYS A 126 -7.13 -12.43 4.79
CA LYS A 126 -5.85 -12.07 5.42
C LYS A 126 -5.74 -10.58 5.69
N PHE A 127 -4.89 -10.26 6.67
CA PHE A 127 -4.44 -8.92 7.01
C PHE A 127 -2.94 -8.82 6.79
N PHE A 128 -2.50 -7.72 6.19
CA PHE A 128 -1.09 -7.41 5.99
C PHE A 128 -0.71 -6.18 6.81
N PHE A 129 0.29 -6.36 7.66
CA PHE A 129 0.77 -5.32 8.57
C PHE A 129 2.08 -4.78 8.05
N ALA A 130 2.06 -3.58 7.46
CA ALA A 130 3.19 -2.95 6.81
C ALA A 130 3.87 -1.92 7.71
N LEU A 131 5.12 -2.18 8.07
CA LEU A 131 5.96 -1.29 8.85
C LEU A 131 6.72 -0.34 7.93
N TYR A 132 6.63 0.94 8.22
CA TYR A 132 7.31 1.99 7.50
C TYR A 132 8.44 2.59 8.32
N ASP A 133 9.52 2.97 7.64
CA ASP A 133 10.63 3.67 8.24
C ASP A 133 10.16 4.93 8.98
N LYS A 134 10.77 5.21 10.14
CA LYS A 134 10.39 6.34 10.99
C LYS A 134 10.68 7.68 10.32
N GLU A 135 11.82 7.80 9.66
CA GLU A 135 12.29 9.02 9.01
C GLU A 135 11.73 9.15 7.60
N ASN A 136 11.73 8.04 6.84
CA ASN A 136 11.12 7.98 5.51
C ASN A 136 9.79 7.22 5.56
N GLY A 137 8.73 7.92 5.91
CA GLY A 137 7.39 7.36 6.08
C GLY A 137 6.73 6.78 4.83
N LEU A 138 7.40 6.79 3.67
CA LEU A 138 6.98 6.13 2.43
C LEU A 138 7.87 4.93 2.08
N LYS A 139 8.90 4.64 2.86
CA LYS A 139 9.73 3.45 2.69
C LYS A 139 9.17 2.32 3.55
N CYS A 140 8.53 1.35 2.93
CA CYS A 140 8.13 0.11 3.60
C CYS A 140 9.37 -0.72 3.91
N SER A 141 9.53 -1.12 5.17
CA SER A 141 10.68 -1.89 5.66
C SER A 141 10.36 -3.34 5.91
N LYS A 142 9.11 -3.66 6.25
CA LYS A 142 8.69 -5.04 6.55
C LYS A 142 7.17 -5.19 6.41
N ILE A 143 6.72 -6.36 5.96
CA ILE A 143 5.31 -6.71 5.93
C ILE A 143 5.13 -8.10 6.55
N TRP A 144 4.16 -8.23 7.44
CA TRP A 144 3.69 -9.50 8.00
C TRP A 144 2.29 -9.80 7.47
N GLU A 145 2.06 -11.06 7.18
CA GLU A 145 0.76 -11.64 6.88
C GLU A 145 0.18 -12.30 8.13
N VAL A 146 -1.09 -12.04 8.44
CA VAL A 146 -1.84 -12.66 9.55
C VAL A 146 -3.21 -13.12 9.05
N ASP A 147 -3.63 -14.31 9.37
CA ASP A 147 -4.96 -14.81 9.04
C ASP A 147 -6.06 -13.96 9.68
N ALA A 148 -7.13 -13.66 8.93
CA ALA A 148 -8.23 -12.84 9.43
C ALA A 148 -8.92 -13.45 10.67
N ALA A 149 -8.93 -14.77 10.79
CA ALA A 149 -9.46 -15.46 11.98
C ALA A 149 -8.68 -15.10 13.26
N VAL A 150 -7.35 -14.98 13.16
CA VAL A 150 -6.47 -14.59 14.28
C VAL A 150 -6.70 -13.12 14.64
N VAL A 151 -6.81 -12.24 13.63
CA VAL A 151 -7.13 -10.82 13.83
C VAL A 151 -8.51 -10.65 14.48
N LEU A 152 -9.51 -11.42 14.01
CA LEU A 152 -10.86 -11.40 14.55
C LEU A 152 -10.91 -11.84 16.03
N ALA A 153 -10.19 -12.89 16.40
CA ALA A 153 -10.11 -13.38 17.77
C ALA A 153 -9.55 -12.29 18.70
N GLU A 154 -8.45 -11.66 18.33
CA GLU A 154 -7.86 -10.53 19.07
C GLU A 154 -8.78 -9.32 19.12
N ALA A 155 -9.43 -8.98 18.00
CA ALA A 155 -10.38 -7.87 17.94
C ALA A 155 -11.55 -8.06 18.93
N LYS A 156 -12.11 -9.27 19.03
CA LYS A 156 -13.17 -9.60 20.00
C LYS A 156 -12.71 -9.36 21.44
N VAL A 157 -11.49 -9.77 21.79
CA VAL A 157 -10.91 -9.55 23.13
C VAL A 157 -10.74 -8.06 23.42
N LYS A 158 -10.23 -7.30 22.46
CA LYS A 158 -10.02 -5.86 22.60
C LYS A 158 -11.35 -5.09 22.71
N ILE A 159 -12.30 -5.38 21.84
CA ILE A 159 -13.63 -4.76 21.84
C ILE A 159 -14.38 -5.03 23.14
N ALA A 160 -14.25 -6.23 23.75
CA ALA A 160 -14.87 -6.55 25.02
C ALA A 160 -14.41 -5.63 26.17
N LYS A 161 -13.18 -5.10 26.06
CA LYS A 161 -12.56 -4.18 27.03
C LYS A 161 -12.66 -2.70 26.63
N MET A 162 -13.19 -2.41 25.45
CA MET A 162 -13.24 -1.08 24.89
C MET A 162 -14.30 -0.21 25.55
N LYS A 163 -14.00 1.07 25.74
CA LYS A 163 -15.00 2.07 26.13
C LYS A 163 -15.98 2.29 24.97
N GLU A 164 -17.23 2.62 25.26
CA GLU A 164 -18.26 2.86 24.24
C GLU A 164 -17.91 3.97 23.24
N SER A 165 -17.16 4.97 23.70
CA SER A 165 -16.71 6.09 22.86
C SER A 165 -15.55 5.75 21.92
N SER A 166 -14.93 4.58 22.05
CA SER A 166 -13.80 4.16 21.23
C SER A 166 -14.28 3.44 19.98
N ASN A 167 -13.69 3.75 18.83
CA ASN A 167 -14.05 3.20 17.53
C ASN A 167 -12.85 2.65 16.74
N HIS A 168 -11.74 2.40 17.39
CA HIS A 168 -10.54 1.81 16.79
C HIS A 168 -9.89 0.81 17.75
N ILE A 169 -9.24 -0.20 17.18
CA ILE A 169 -8.41 -1.16 17.91
C ILE A 169 -6.99 -1.13 17.36
N GLY A 170 -6.01 -1.17 18.28
CA GLY A 170 -4.59 -1.17 17.94
C GLY A 170 -4.00 -2.57 18.06
N PHE A 171 -3.04 -2.89 17.18
CA PHE A 171 -2.18 -4.07 17.26
C PHE A 171 -0.75 -3.58 17.45
N SER A 172 -0.08 -4.09 18.49
CA SER A 172 1.34 -3.78 18.71
C SER A 172 2.22 -4.55 17.73
N LYS A 173 3.44 -4.04 17.51
CA LYS A 173 4.44 -4.72 16.68
C LYS A 173 4.73 -6.13 17.21
N GLU A 174 4.87 -6.29 18.53
CA GLU A 174 5.14 -7.58 19.17
C GLU A 174 4.00 -8.58 18.93
N TRP A 175 2.75 -8.11 18.97
CA TRP A 175 1.60 -8.97 18.66
C TRP A 175 1.67 -9.46 17.21
N VAL A 176 1.97 -8.56 16.27
CA VAL A 176 2.10 -8.89 14.85
C VAL A 176 3.27 -9.84 14.60
N GLU A 177 4.41 -9.61 15.24
CA GLU A 177 5.60 -10.49 15.14
C GLU A 177 5.33 -11.90 15.69
N THR A 178 4.48 -12.00 16.71
CA THR A 178 4.13 -13.30 17.33
C THR A 178 3.12 -14.10 16.48
N ASN A 179 2.20 -13.40 15.80
CA ASN A 179 1.06 -14.03 15.13
C ASN A 179 1.15 -14.01 13.60
N GLY A 180 2.15 -13.32 13.05
CA GLY A 180 2.30 -13.13 11.62
C GLY A 180 3.51 -13.82 11.03
N ILE A 181 3.45 -14.04 9.72
CA ILE A 181 4.55 -14.55 8.90
C ILE A 181 5.14 -13.37 8.11
N VAL A 182 6.46 -13.20 8.12
CA VAL A 182 7.14 -12.17 7.33
C VAL A 182 7.04 -12.54 5.86
N VAL A 183 6.44 -11.67 5.05
CA VAL A 183 6.27 -11.85 3.60
C VAL A 183 7.06 -10.83 2.77
N TYR A 184 7.56 -9.76 3.42
CA TYR A 184 8.45 -8.77 2.82
C TYR A 184 9.40 -8.22 3.88
N ASN A 185 10.71 -8.03 3.52
CA ASN A 185 11.75 -7.54 4.45
C ASN A 185 12.89 -6.83 3.68
#